data_ab86d9e25e69738fc5b8c8e3b47f40b0
#
_entry.id   ab86d9e25e69738fc5b8c8e3b47f40b0
#
_cell.length_a   1.000
_cell.length_b   1.000
_cell.length_c   1.000
_cell.angle_alpha   90.00
_cell.angle_beta   90.00
_cell.angle_gamma   90.00
#
_symmetry.space_group_name_H-M   'P 1'
#
loop_
_entity.id
_entity.type
_entity.pdbx_description
1 polymer ?
#
loop_
_entity_poly.entity_id
_entity_poly.type
_entity_poly.pdbx_seq_one_letter_code
_entity_poly.pdbx_strand_id
1 'polypeptide(L)' 'MLKLRLKRTGRKRLPSYRLVIMENSMRRDGRPIEEVGYYDPILKKSKFDSVKIKKWLIYGVQPTKTVSTLLKKAGIME' A
#
# COMPACT_ATOMS: atom_id res chain seq x y z
N MET A 1 -1.33 8.09 13.96
CA MET A 1 -0.41 8.31 12.84
C MET A 1 -0.79 7.41 11.68
N LEU A 2 -0.97 7.97 10.52
CA LEU A 2 -1.38 7.20 9.35
C LEU A 2 -0.18 6.57 8.67
N LYS A 3 -0.35 5.34 8.21
CA LYS A 3 0.69 4.61 7.48
C LYS A 3 0.16 4.07 6.17
N LEU A 4 1.02 4.06 5.17
CA LEU A 4 0.78 3.45 3.87
C LEU A 4 1.43 2.06 3.90
N ARG A 5 0.61 1.02 3.82
CA ARG A 5 1.10 -0.35 3.99
C ARG A 5 0.40 -1.32 3.06
N LEU A 6 0.98 -2.50 2.90
CA LEU A 6 0.34 -3.59 2.17
C LEU A 6 -0.54 -4.39 3.11
N LYS A 7 -1.76 -4.66 2.67
CA LYS A 7 -2.68 -5.54 3.35
C LYS A 7 -2.80 -6.83 2.54
N ARG A 8 -2.56 -7.96 3.17
CA ARG A 8 -2.68 -9.25 2.50
C ARG A 8 -4.14 -9.56 2.20
N THR A 9 -4.41 -9.89 0.95
CA THR A 9 -5.72 -10.34 0.49
C THR A 9 -5.51 -11.58 -0.38
N GLY A 10 -6.58 -12.16 -0.89
CA GLY A 10 -6.47 -13.32 -1.76
C GLY A 10 -6.55 -14.63 -0.99
N ARG A 11 -6.29 -15.73 -1.70
CA ARG A 11 -6.41 -17.07 -1.15
C ARG A 11 -5.12 -17.53 -0.48
N LYS A 12 -5.21 -18.60 0.33
CA LYS A 12 -4.12 -19.13 1.12
C LYS A 12 -2.85 -19.44 0.33
N ARG A 13 -2.97 -19.91 -0.91
CA ARG A 13 -1.83 -20.24 -1.79
C ARG A 13 -1.57 -19.22 -2.89
N LEU A 14 -2.42 -18.20 -2.98
CA LEU A 14 -2.32 -17.16 -4.00
C LEU A 14 -2.39 -15.80 -3.32
N PRO A 15 -1.31 -15.42 -2.61
CA PRO A 15 -1.32 -14.14 -1.91
C PRO A 15 -1.35 -12.99 -2.90
N SER A 16 -2.21 -12.05 -2.65
CA SER A 16 -2.19 -10.75 -3.29
C SER A 16 -2.23 -9.69 -2.20
N TYR A 17 -1.87 -8.47 -2.56
CA TYR A 17 -1.76 -7.39 -1.58
C TYR A 17 -2.48 -6.16 -2.11
N ARG A 18 -3.10 -5.44 -1.18
CA ARG A 18 -3.68 -4.14 -1.44
C ARG A 18 -2.85 -3.08 -0.75
N LEU A 19 -2.58 -2.00 -1.47
CA LEU A 19 -1.88 -0.86 -0.90
C LEU A 19 -2.92 0.05 -0.26
N VAL A 20 -2.83 0.23 1.06
CA VAL A 20 -3.88 0.89 1.83
C VAL A 20 -3.31 1.93 2.78
N ILE A 21 -4.13 2.93 3.09
CA ILE A 21 -3.85 3.92 4.13
C ILE A 21 -4.57 3.46 5.39
N MET A 22 -3.83 3.24 6.48
CA MET A 22 -4.37 2.78 7.74
C MET A 22 -3.79 3.55 8.91
N GLU A 23 -4.58 3.65 10.00
CA GLU A 23 -4.07 4.15 11.27
C GLU A 23 -3.11 3.12 11.86
N ASN A 24 -1.98 3.59 12.37
CA ASN A 24 -0.92 2.72 12.91
C ASN A 24 -1.40 1.84 14.06
N SER A 25 -2.38 2.29 14.84
CA SER A 25 -2.93 1.57 15.97
C SER A 25 -3.99 0.54 15.59
N MET A 26 -4.43 0.50 14.34
CA MET A 26 -5.44 -0.44 13.91
C MET A 26 -4.89 -1.87 13.85
N ARG A 27 -5.78 -2.82 14.13
CA ARG A 27 -5.45 -4.22 13.99
C ARG A 27 -5.15 -4.55 12.52
N ARG A 28 -4.38 -5.62 12.31
CA ARG A 28 -4.01 -6.11 10.99
C ARG A 28 -5.22 -6.27 10.06
N ASP A 29 -6.36 -6.68 10.60
CA ASP A 29 -7.60 -6.91 9.85
C ASP A 29 -8.57 -5.74 9.90
N GLY A 30 -8.13 -4.59 10.45
CA GLY A 30 -8.97 -3.40 10.53
C GLY A 30 -9.29 -2.83 9.15
N ARG A 31 -10.38 -2.06 9.08
CA ARG A 31 -10.74 -1.41 7.83
C ARG A 31 -9.74 -0.32 7.48
N PRO A 32 -9.21 -0.32 6.24
CA PRO A 32 -8.37 0.76 5.81
C PRO A 32 -9.17 2.03 5.60
N ILE A 33 -8.48 3.17 5.72
CA ILE A 33 -9.09 4.46 5.41
C ILE A 33 -9.35 4.59 3.91
N GLU A 34 -8.38 4.15 3.11
CA GLU A 34 -8.50 4.19 1.65
C GLU A 34 -7.57 3.16 1.02
N GLU A 35 -8.03 2.55 -0.08
CA GLU A 35 -7.19 1.70 -0.92
C GLU A 35 -6.63 2.55 -2.06
N VAL A 36 -5.32 2.48 -2.27
CA VAL A 36 -4.63 3.29 -3.27
C VAL A 36 -3.88 2.47 -4.30
N GLY A 37 -4.07 1.16 -4.31
CA GLY A 37 -3.43 0.30 -5.30
C GLY A 37 -3.46 -1.15 -4.92
N TYR A 38 -2.84 -1.98 -5.77
CA TYR A 38 -2.69 -3.39 -5.47
C TYR A 38 -1.35 -3.90 -6.01
N TYR A 39 -0.91 -5.02 -5.46
CA TYR A 39 0.32 -5.69 -5.85
C TYR A 39 0.11 -7.20 -5.85
N ASP A 40 0.42 -7.86 -6.95
CA ASP A 40 0.34 -9.32 -7.08
C ASP A 40 1.73 -9.85 -7.42
N PRO A 41 2.43 -10.45 -6.45
CA PRO A 41 3.78 -10.95 -6.68
C PRO A 41 3.82 -12.17 -7.60
N ILE A 42 2.75 -12.96 -7.67
CA ILE A 42 2.70 -14.16 -8.49
C ILE A 42 2.59 -13.79 -9.96
N LEU A 43 1.67 -12.91 -10.29
CA LEU A 43 1.47 -12.44 -11.66
C LEU A 43 2.41 -11.28 -12.01
N LYS A 44 3.19 -10.81 -11.03
CA LYS A 44 4.07 -9.65 -11.17
C LYS A 44 3.35 -8.42 -11.70
N LYS A 45 2.10 -8.27 -11.31
CA LYS A 45 1.28 -7.13 -11.68
C LYS A 45 1.11 -6.20 -10.49
N SER A 46 1.18 -4.91 -10.76
CA SER A 46 0.92 -3.90 -9.75
C SER A 46 0.25 -2.71 -10.41
N LYS A 47 -0.61 -2.06 -9.66
CA LYS A 47 -1.22 -0.81 -10.08
C LYS A 47 -1.35 0.08 -8.87
N PHE A 48 -0.78 1.26 -8.96
CA PHE A 48 -0.81 2.23 -7.88
C PHE A 48 -1.45 3.53 -8.38
N ASP A 49 -2.36 4.06 -7.59
CA ASP A 49 -2.95 5.37 -7.88
C ASP A 49 -1.96 6.46 -7.43
N SER A 50 -1.13 6.89 -8.35
CA SER A 50 -0.06 7.85 -8.05
C SER A 50 -0.61 9.17 -7.51
N VAL A 51 -1.75 9.62 -8.01
CA VAL A 51 -2.36 10.87 -7.56
C VAL A 51 -2.76 10.79 -6.09
N LYS A 52 -3.47 9.73 -5.71
CA LYS A 52 -3.87 9.51 -4.32
C LYS A 52 -2.68 9.30 -3.41
N ILE A 53 -1.70 8.50 -3.85
CA ILE A 53 -0.51 8.22 -3.06
C ILE A 53 0.27 9.51 -2.79
N LYS A 54 0.50 10.31 -3.80
CA LYS A 54 1.21 11.58 -3.65
C LYS A 54 0.46 12.52 -2.72
N LYS A 55 -0.86 12.58 -2.83
CA LYS A 55 -1.71 13.39 -1.94
C LYS A 55 -1.52 12.97 -0.49
N TRP A 56 -1.57 11.66 -0.20
CA TRP A 56 -1.40 11.18 1.16
C TRP A 56 0.02 11.38 1.69
N LEU A 57 1.03 11.26 0.82
CA LEU A 57 2.42 11.53 1.22
C LEU A 57 2.60 13.00 1.61
N ILE A 58 1.94 13.91 0.90
CA ILE A 58 1.96 15.34 1.24
C ILE A 58 1.34 15.57 2.62
N TYR A 59 0.30 14.81 2.97
CA TYR A 59 -0.35 14.91 4.28
C TYR A 59 0.46 14.26 5.40
N GLY A 60 1.63 13.71 5.11
CA GLY A 60 2.50 13.15 6.13
C GLY A 60 2.32 11.66 6.41
N VAL A 61 1.57 10.95 5.57
CA VAL A 61 1.45 9.50 5.70
C VAL A 61 2.82 8.87 5.46
N GLN A 62 3.22 7.94 6.34
CA GLN A 62 4.52 7.29 6.23
C GLN A 62 4.40 5.92 5.58
N PRO A 63 5.09 5.67 4.47
CA PRO A 63 5.11 4.33 3.86
C PRO A 63 5.97 3.38 4.69
N THR A 64 5.56 2.11 4.74
CA THR A 64 6.42 1.08 5.32
C THR A 64 7.63 0.88 4.41
N LYS A 65 8.67 0.22 4.93
CA LYS A 65 9.90 0.00 4.17
C LYS A 65 9.63 -0.75 2.85
N THR A 66 8.81 -1.78 2.89
CA THR A 66 8.43 -2.56 1.70
C THR A 66 7.70 -1.68 0.68
N VAL A 67 6.73 -0.92 1.14
CA VAL A 67 5.97 0.00 0.28
C VAL A 67 6.87 1.07 -0.32
N SER A 68 7.75 1.64 0.49
CA SER A 68 8.70 2.63 0.03
C SER A 68 9.53 2.10 -1.15
N THR A 69 10.02 0.87 -1.03
CA THR A 69 10.78 0.22 -2.10
C THR A 69 9.95 0.05 -3.36
N LEU A 70 8.70 -0.40 -3.21
CA LEU A 70 7.79 -0.57 -4.36
C LEU A 70 7.49 0.76 -5.06
N LEU A 71 7.25 1.81 -4.29
CA LEU A 71 6.95 3.12 -4.85
C LEU A 71 8.15 3.72 -5.58
N LYS A 72 9.36 3.48 -5.07
CA LYS A 72 10.58 3.91 -5.76
C LYS A 72 10.75 3.19 -7.09
N LYS A 73 10.49 1.90 -7.13
CA LYS A 73 10.54 1.12 -8.37
C LYS A 73 9.50 1.58 -9.38
N ALA A 74 8.34 2.00 -8.90
CA ALA A 74 7.27 2.50 -9.77
C ALA A 74 7.47 3.96 -10.19
N GLY A 75 8.49 4.63 -9.66
CA GLY A 75 8.75 6.03 -9.99
C GLY A 75 7.81 7.03 -9.32
N ILE A 76 7.06 6.60 -8.31
CA ILE A 76 6.10 7.46 -7.61
C ILE A 76 6.78 8.30 -6.53
N MET A 77 7.85 7.78 -5.94
CA MET A 77 8.66 8.53 -4.98
C MET A 77 10.15 8.31 -5.26
N GLU A 78 10.95 9.24 -4.78
CA GLU A 78 12.40 9.19 -4.93
C GLU A 78 13.10 8.42 -3.81
#